data_57692578913b6eab3ac0ffc2e6fd1931
#
_entry.id   57692578913b6eab3ac0ffc2e6fd1931
#
_cell.length_a   1.000
_cell.length_b   1.000
_cell.length_c   1.000
_cell.angle_alpha   90.00
_cell.angle_beta   90.00
_cell.angle_gamma   90.00
#
_symmetry.space_group_name_H-M   'P 1'
#
loop_
_entity.id
_entity.type
_entity.pdbx_description
1 polymer ?
#
loop_
_entity_poly.entity_id
_entity_poly.type
_entity_poly.pdbx_seq_one_letter_code
_entity_poly.pdbx_strand_id
1 'polypeptide(L)'
;STDARIVYYLQKRHTFGKMTMEIQDMEGNKITSLSPGKSKGINVVNWSFNTSNPKMAQGKTLSFGGFTSPRSPEGKYKVVLTKGKDSYEHVIETKYDTNALTTLAERKEQEALTQTLYNMVEDLAYMVYEINEMQDAAKKVMDNNPKGKKDAEKLYNALEELRKDLVITSGDNYVASAEPELREKMGELYSNVATTYDRVSGAHKQNFELISDEFNKEKKRFEDIKNKEGKKFMSFLEKNNIPKPELQSKEDFLKKD
;
A
#
# COMPACT_ATOMS: atom_id res chain seq x y z
N SER A 1 20.84 -8.24 -18.89
CA SER A 1 20.10 -7.91 -17.68
C SER A 1 19.50 -6.52 -17.84
N THR A 2 18.22 -6.40 -17.56
CA THR A 2 17.48 -5.12 -17.57
C THR A 2 17.66 -4.34 -16.27
N ASP A 3 18.41 -4.88 -15.30
CA ASP A 3 18.61 -4.29 -13.97
C ASP A 3 19.78 -3.33 -13.93
N ALA A 4 19.69 -2.28 -13.12
CA ALA A 4 20.83 -1.45 -12.75
C ALA A 4 21.75 -2.23 -11.80
N ARG A 5 23.02 -2.38 -12.20
CA ARG A 5 24.04 -3.07 -11.39
C ARG A 5 24.76 -2.04 -10.51
N ILE A 6 24.49 -2.07 -9.22
CA ILE A 6 25.13 -1.22 -8.22
C ILE A 6 26.34 -1.99 -7.67
N VAL A 7 27.54 -1.44 -7.89
CA VAL A 7 28.81 -2.08 -7.52
C VAL A 7 29.49 -1.26 -6.45
N TYR A 8 29.94 -1.91 -5.39
CA TYR A 8 30.73 -1.29 -4.32
C TYR A 8 31.75 -2.26 -3.74
N TYR A 9 32.75 -1.74 -3.05
CA TYR A 9 33.86 -2.50 -2.49
C TYR A 9 33.89 -2.41 -0.98
N LEU A 10 34.03 -3.55 -0.30
CA LEU A 10 34.27 -3.64 1.13
C LEU A 10 35.69 -4.14 1.42
N GLN A 11 36.48 -3.33 2.10
CA GLN A 11 37.85 -3.71 2.48
C GLN A 11 37.86 -4.92 3.42
N LYS A 12 36.85 -5.06 4.27
CA LYS A 12 36.64 -6.20 5.19
C LYS A 12 35.20 -6.66 5.10
N ARG A 13 34.95 -7.94 5.38
CA ARG A 13 33.60 -8.47 5.52
C ARG A 13 32.85 -7.72 6.63
N HIS A 14 31.62 -7.30 6.37
CA HIS A 14 30.74 -6.69 7.37
C HIS A 14 30.01 -7.80 8.12
N THR A 15 30.49 -8.12 9.34
CA THR A 15 30.01 -9.27 10.11
C THR A 15 28.91 -8.86 11.11
N PHE A 16 29.02 -7.66 11.69
CA PHE A 16 28.13 -7.19 12.74
C PHE A 16 27.57 -5.81 12.42
N GLY A 17 26.35 -5.55 12.90
CA GLY A 17 25.67 -4.27 12.74
C GLY A 17 24.81 -4.17 11.48
N LYS A 18 24.02 -3.08 11.45
CA LYS A 18 23.09 -2.79 10.36
C LYS A 18 23.87 -2.27 9.14
N MET A 19 23.54 -2.78 7.98
CA MET A 19 23.99 -2.27 6.69
C MET A 19 22.79 -2.27 5.76
N THR A 20 22.44 -1.11 5.21
CA THR A 20 21.27 -0.92 4.36
C THR A 20 21.65 -0.25 3.06
N MET A 21 20.92 -0.53 2.02
CA MET A 21 21.00 0.19 0.75
C MET A 21 19.59 0.64 0.37
N GLU A 22 19.45 1.92 0.06
CA GLU A 22 18.19 2.52 -0.35
C GLU A 22 18.32 3.18 -1.70
N ILE A 23 17.28 3.10 -2.49
CA ILE A 23 17.07 3.95 -3.65
C ILE A 23 16.15 5.08 -3.18
N GLN A 24 16.57 6.31 -3.41
CA GLN A 24 15.83 7.52 -3.03
C GLN A 24 15.66 8.41 -4.26
N ASP A 25 14.62 9.26 -4.23
CA ASP A 25 14.52 10.37 -5.19
C ASP A 25 15.57 11.46 -4.88
N MET A 26 15.58 12.53 -5.67
CA MET A 26 16.56 13.61 -5.47
C MET A 26 16.25 14.46 -4.24
N GLU A 27 15.03 14.41 -3.72
CA GLU A 27 14.55 15.05 -2.49
C GLU A 27 14.89 14.24 -1.23
N GLY A 28 15.31 12.96 -1.39
CA GLY A 28 15.69 12.08 -0.29
C GLY A 28 14.54 11.16 0.19
N ASN A 29 13.42 11.13 -0.50
CA ASN A 29 12.33 10.20 -0.18
C ASN A 29 12.70 8.78 -0.62
N LYS A 30 12.49 7.81 0.26
CA LYS A 30 12.78 6.41 -0.02
C LYS A 30 11.83 5.84 -1.08
N ILE A 31 12.39 5.34 -2.17
CA ILE A 31 11.67 4.65 -3.25
C ILE A 31 11.59 3.15 -2.94
N THR A 32 12.72 2.54 -2.59
CA THR A 32 12.79 1.11 -2.23
C THR A 32 14.04 0.83 -1.42
N SER A 33 14.07 -0.34 -0.77
CA SER A 33 15.25 -0.87 -0.07
C SER A 33 15.79 -2.09 -0.80
N LEU A 34 17.10 -2.16 -0.89
CA LEU A 34 17.82 -3.29 -1.47
C LEU A 34 18.66 -4.00 -0.38
N SER A 35 18.87 -5.28 -0.54
CA SER A 35 19.71 -6.06 0.37
C SER A 35 21.18 -5.98 -0.03
N PRO A 36 22.05 -5.24 0.69
CA PRO A 36 23.45 -5.11 0.32
C PRO A 36 24.23 -6.38 0.66
N GLY A 37 25.14 -6.78 -0.24
CA GLY A 37 26.14 -7.82 0.01
C GLY A 37 27.11 -7.39 1.11
N LYS A 38 27.57 -8.33 1.95
CA LYS A 38 28.43 -8.05 3.11
C LYS A 38 29.83 -8.69 3.00
N SER A 39 30.18 -9.22 1.85
CA SER A 39 31.44 -9.93 1.64
C SER A 39 32.60 -8.96 1.49
N LYS A 40 33.81 -9.40 1.89
CA LYS A 40 35.07 -8.69 1.55
C LYS A 40 35.25 -8.66 0.03
N GLY A 41 35.69 -7.55 -0.52
CA GLY A 41 35.91 -7.35 -1.93
C GLY A 41 34.75 -6.70 -2.64
N ILE A 42 34.56 -6.99 -3.91
CA ILE A 42 33.52 -6.43 -4.76
C ILE A 42 32.15 -7.08 -4.40
N ASN A 43 31.14 -6.24 -4.18
CA ASN A 43 29.75 -6.64 -4.02
C ASN A 43 28.93 -6.03 -5.14
N VAL A 44 27.93 -6.75 -5.60
CA VAL A 44 27.02 -6.32 -6.65
C VAL A 44 25.59 -6.49 -6.14
N VAL A 45 24.78 -5.45 -6.28
CA VAL A 45 23.33 -5.47 -5.99
C VAL A 45 22.60 -5.03 -7.25
N ASN A 46 21.59 -5.77 -7.63
CA ASN A 46 20.76 -5.43 -8.78
C ASN A 46 19.50 -4.70 -8.31
N TRP A 47 19.17 -3.61 -8.99
CA TRP A 47 17.89 -2.92 -8.86
C TRP A 47 17.11 -3.05 -10.17
N SER A 48 15.96 -3.70 -10.12
CA SER A 48 15.07 -3.94 -11.27
C SER A 48 14.16 -2.76 -11.60
N PHE A 49 14.52 -1.56 -11.16
CA PHE A 49 13.78 -0.31 -11.37
C PHE A 49 12.38 -0.29 -10.74
N ASN A 50 12.12 -1.16 -9.77
CA ASN A 50 10.83 -1.19 -9.08
C ASN A 50 10.86 -0.32 -7.83
N THR A 51 9.70 0.26 -7.51
CA THR A 51 9.44 0.92 -6.23
C THR A 51 8.96 -0.11 -5.18
N SER A 52 8.52 0.35 -4.02
CA SER A 52 7.89 -0.52 -3.01
C SER A 52 6.46 -0.88 -3.43
N ASN A 53 5.99 -2.06 -3.02
CA ASN A 53 4.60 -2.47 -3.21
C ASN A 53 3.64 -1.58 -2.40
N PRO A 54 2.38 -1.37 -2.82
CA PRO A 54 1.38 -0.73 -1.98
C PRO A 54 1.05 -1.59 -0.75
N LYS A 55 0.62 -0.95 0.31
CA LYS A 55 0.02 -1.64 1.45
C LYS A 55 -1.42 -2.01 1.10
N MET A 56 -1.72 -3.31 1.15
CA MET A 56 -3.05 -3.83 0.84
C MET A 56 -3.94 -3.87 2.09
N ALA A 57 -5.24 -3.64 1.89
CA ALA A 57 -6.23 -3.89 2.93
C ALA A 57 -6.22 -5.36 3.38
N GLN A 58 -6.42 -5.61 4.66
CA GLN A 58 -6.55 -6.97 5.19
C GLN A 58 -7.87 -7.59 4.72
N GLY A 59 -7.80 -8.80 4.20
CA GLY A 59 -8.94 -9.59 3.78
C GLY A 59 -8.65 -11.07 3.96
N LYS A 60 -9.63 -11.92 3.72
CA LYS A 60 -9.51 -13.38 3.89
C LYS A 60 -8.63 -14.02 2.83
N THR A 61 -8.61 -13.44 1.63
CA THR A 61 -7.85 -13.94 0.47
C THR A 61 -6.55 -13.18 0.29
N LEU A 62 -5.62 -13.75 -0.48
CA LEU A 62 -4.45 -13.04 -0.98
C LEU A 62 -4.87 -12.12 -2.14
N SER A 63 -4.25 -10.96 -2.26
CA SER A 63 -4.44 -10.04 -3.39
C SER A 63 -3.12 -9.85 -4.13
N PHE A 64 -3.13 -10.06 -5.45
CA PHE A 64 -1.94 -9.91 -6.31
C PHE A 64 -1.38 -8.48 -6.29
N GLY A 65 -2.21 -7.46 -6.07
CA GLY A 65 -1.77 -6.08 -5.93
C GLY A 65 -0.69 -5.89 -4.86
N GLY A 66 -0.76 -6.65 -3.75
CA GLY A 66 0.22 -6.59 -2.66
C GLY A 66 1.61 -7.14 -3.02
N PHE A 67 1.71 -7.88 -4.11
CA PHE A 67 2.97 -8.46 -4.62
C PHE A 67 3.49 -7.72 -5.87
N THR A 68 2.78 -6.70 -6.32
CA THR A 68 3.12 -5.93 -7.51
C THR A 68 3.84 -4.65 -7.13
N SER A 69 5.08 -4.52 -7.59
CA SER A 69 5.86 -3.28 -7.46
C SER A 69 5.78 -2.48 -8.75
N PRO A 70 5.34 -1.22 -8.73
CA PRO A 70 5.37 -0.38 -9.91
C PRO A 70 6.81 -0.04 -10.29
N ARG A 71 7.01 0.27 -11.57
CA ARG A 71 8.31 0.72 -12.05
C ARG A 71 8.55 2.17 -11.68
N SER A 72 9.79 2.46 -11.32
CA SER A 72 10.24 3.83 -11.15
C SER A 72 10.21 4.56 -12.51
N PRO A 73 9.67 5.79 -12.58
CA PRO A 73 9.76 6.63 -13.77
C PRO A 73 11.18 6.84 -14.25
N GLU A 74 11.35 7.32 -15.49
CA GLU A 74 12.68 7.81 -15.89
C GLU A 74 13.06 9.03 -15.06
N GLY A 75 14.35 9.12 -14.70
CA GLY A 75 14.83 10.23 -13.87
C GLY A 75 16.14 9.92 -13.16
N LYS A 76 16.49 10.81 -12.23
CA LYS A 76 17.69 10.65 -11.38
C LYS A 76 17.28 10.13 -10.01
N TYR A 77 18.07 9.19 -9.52
CA TYR A 77 17.89 8.55 -8.21
C TYR A 77 19.19 8.52 -7.45
N LYS A 78 19.12 8.61 -6.13
CA LYS A 78 20.25 8.41 -5.23
C LYS A 78 20.27 6.95 -4.78
N VAL A 79 21.41 6.32 -4.88
CA VAL A 79 21.71 5.07 -4.19
C VAL A 79 22.43 5.42 -2.90
N VAL A 80 21.85 5.10 -1.77
CA VAL A 80 22.38 5.42 -0.44
C VAL A 80 22.74 4.12 0.27
N LEU A 81 24.04 3.90 0.49
CA LEU A 81 24.57 2.75 1.23
C LEU A 81 24.95 3.21 2.63
N THR A 82 24.27 2.75 3.66
CA THR A 82 24.56 3.05 5.06
C THR A 82 25.18 1.85 5.75
N LYS A 83 26.32 2.06 6.43
CA LYS A 83 27.04 1.05 7.20
C LYS A 83 27.39 1.59 8.57
N GLY A 84 26.63 1.21 9.57
CA GLY A 84 26.78 1.78 10.92
C GLY A 84 26.49 3.27 10.93
N LYS A 85 27.51 4.10 11.14
CA LYS A 85 27.41 5.58 11.14
C LYS A 85 27.80 6.21 9.79
N ASP A 86 28.43 5.44 8.90
CA ASP A 86 28.91 5.93 7.61
C ASP A 86 27.83 5.81 6.56
N SER A 87 27.66 6.84 5.72
CA SER A 87 26.75 6.85 4.57
C SER A 87 27.50 7.22 3.31
N TYR A 88 27.20 6.52 2.23
CA TYR A 88 27.81 6.69 0.91
C TYR A 88 26.67 6.86 -0.12
N GLU A 89 26.80 7.88 -0.96
CA GLU A 89 25.76 8.21 -1.94
C GLU A 89 26.34 8.20 -3.36
N HIS A 90 25.53 7.76 -4.30
CA HIS A 90 25.82 7.85 -5.73
C HIS A 90 24.52 8.11 -6.50
N VAL A 91 24.60 9.00 -7.50
CA VAL A 91 23.45 9.33 -8.37
C VAL A 91 23.48 8.43 -9.61
N ILE A 92 22.37 7.81 -9.91
CA ILE A 92 22.13 7.05 -11.14
C ILE A 92 21.01 7.72 -11.94
N GLU A 93 21.04 7.59 -13.25
CA GLU A 93 19.99 8.08 -14.16
C GLU A 93 19.35 6.90 -14.86
N THR A 94 18.03 6.84 -14.85
CA THR A 94 17.24 5.86 -15.57
C THR A 94 16.58 6.50 -16.78
N LYS A 95 16.50 5.79 -17.88
CA LYS A 95 15.85 6.23 -19.11
C LYS A 95 15.01 5.11 -19.70
N TYR A 96 13.94 5.46 -20.34
CA TYR A 96 13.18 4.51 -21.14
C TYR A 96 13.99 4.00 -22.31
N ASP A 97 13.73 2.76 -22.70
CA ASP A 97 14.29 2.20 -23.92
C ASP A 97 13.76 2.97 -25.13
N THR A 98 14.68 3.53 -25.91
CA THR A 98 14.36 4.28 -27.13
C THR A 98 13.79 3.40 -28.24
N ASN A 99 13.95 2.07 -28.15
CA ASN A 99 13.39 1.10 -29.10
C ASN A 99 12.01 0.58 -28.67
N ALA A 100 11.46 1.06 -27.57
CA ALA A 100 10.13 0.65 -27.15
C ALA A 100 9.06 1.14 -28.13
N LEU A 101 8.05 0.31 -28.34
CA LEU A 101 6.93 0.61 -29.26
C LEU A 101 5.98 1.68 -28.72
N THR A 102 6.01 1.96 -27.43
CA THR A 102 5.17 2.98 -26.78
C THR A 102 5.83 4.34 -26.78
N THR A 103 5.04 5.38 -27.01
CA THR A 103 5.48 6.78 -26.94
C THR A 103 5.72 7.23 -25.49
N LEU A 104 6.46 8.31 -25.30
CA LEU A 104 6.65 8.93 -23.99
C LEU A 104 5.32 9.34 -23.33
N ALA A 105 4.37 9.84 -24.13
CA ALA A 105 3.05 10.23 -23.63
C ALA A 105 2.27 9.05 -23.10
N GLU A 106 2.25 7.91 -23.79
CA GLU A 106 1.59 6.68 -23.35
C GLU A 106 2.23 6.11 -22.09
N ARG A 107 3.55 6.23 -21.95
CA ARG A 107 4.25 5.81 -20.71
C ARG A 107 3.89 6.68 -19.52
N LYS A 108 3.87 7.99 -19.69
CA LYS A 108 3.45 8.93 -18.65
C LYS A 108 1.99 8.73 -18.25
N GLU A 109 1.12 8.40 -19.20
CA GLU A 109 -0.27 8.04 -18.90
C GLU A 109 -0.34 6.77 -18.04
N GLN A 110 0.43 5.74 -18.38
CA GLN A 110 0.50 4.51 -17.58
C GLN A 110 1.05 4.76 -16.18
N GLU A 111 2.13 5.54 -16.06
CA GLU A 111 2.71 5.91 -14.75
C GLU A 111 1.70 6.65 -13.88
N ALA A 112 1.00 7.64 -14.45
CA ALA A 112 0.00 8.42 -13.73
C ALA A 112 -1.16 7.54 -13.26
N LEU A 113 -1.67 6.64 -14.12
CA LEU A 113 -2.74 5.72 -13.75
C LEU A 113 -2.26 4.70 -12.69
N THR A 114 -1.05 4.16 -12.85
CA THR A 114 -0.43 3.25 -11.87
C THR A 114 -0.32 3.93 -10.50
N GLN A 115 0.17 5.17 -10.44
CA GLN A 115 0.31 5.91 -9.19
C GLN A 115 -1.04 6.24 -8.56
N THR A 116 -2.05 6.57 -9.37
CA THR A 116 -3.41 6.81 -8.88
C THR A 116 -4.00 5.54 -8.25
N LEU A 117 -3.89 4.42 -8.93
CA LEU A 117 -4.34 3.12 -8.41
C LEU A 117 -3.57 2.69 -7.16
N TYR A 118 -2.25 2.90 -7.14
CA TYR A 118 -1.41 2.66 -5.97
C TYR A 118 -1.94 3.41 -4.73
N ASN A 119 -2.19 4.71 -4.90
CA ASN A 119 -2.69 5.55 -3.81
C ASN A 119 -4.10 5.12 -3.36
N MET A 120 -4.97 4.75 -4.29
CA MET A 120 -6.32 4.25 -3.97
C MET A 120 -6.27 2.93 -3.20
N VAL A 121 -5.36 2.03 -3.56
CA VAL A 121 -5.13 0.76 -2.83
C VAL A 121 -4.70 1.03 -1.39
N GLU A 122 -3.78 1.98 -1.17
CA GLU A 122 -3.33 2.37 0.17
C GLU A 122 -4.41 3.14 0.95
N ASP A 123 -5.24 3.94 0.28
CA ASP A 123 -6.41 4.60 0.88
C ASP A 123 -7.43 3.58 1.38
N LEU A 124 -7.71 2.56 0.58
CA LEU A 124 -8.59 1.46 0.97
C LEU A 124 -8.00 0.66 2.16
N ALA A 125 -6.69 0.42 2.13
CA ALA A 125 -6.02 -0.28 3.23
C ALA A 125 -6.14 0.48 4.55
N TYR A 126 -5.96 1.78 4.53
CA TYR A 126 -6.13 2.62 5.70
C TYR A 126 -7.58 2.69 6.17
N MET A 127 -8.54 2.80 5.26
CA MET A 127 -9.98 2.77 5.60
C MET A 127 -10.36 1.45 6.28
N VAL A 128 -9.92 0.31 5.78
CA VAL A 128 -10.18 -1.01 6.39
C VAL A 128 -9.48 -1.12 7.76
N TYR A 129 -8.29 -0.54 7.93
CA TYR A 129 -7.64 -0.45 9.23
C TYR A 129 -8.50 0.33 10.24
N GLU A 130 -8.97 1.53 9.88
CA GLU A 130 -9.86 2.33 10.75
C GLU A 130 -11.13 1.55 11.11
N ILE A 131 -11.74 0.85 10.15
CA ILE A 131 -12.92 0.01 10.37
C ILE A 131 -12.62 -1.08 11.42
N ASN A 132 -11.53 -1.81 11.28
CA ASN A 132 -11.15 -2.88 12.19
C ASN A 132 -10.91 -2.36 13.62
N GLU A 133 -10.19 -1.25 13.79
CA GLU A 133 -9.96 -0.63 15.10
C GLU A 133 -11.27 -0.18 15.77
N MET A 134 -12.18 0.41 14.99
CA MET A 134 -13.49 0.83 15.49
C MET A 134 -14.37 -0.38 15.85
N GLN A 135 -14.33 -1.46 15.07
CA GLN A 135 -15.04 -2.71 15.36
C GLN A 135 -14.51 -3.38 16.63
N ASP A 136 -13.20 -3.42 16.82
CA ASP A 136 -12.57 -3.98 18.01
C ASP A 136 -12.95 -3.19 19.29
N ALA A 137 -12.98 -1.86 19.19
CA ALA A 137 -13.44 -1.02 20.29
C ALA A 137 -14.93 -1.25 20.60
N ALA A 138 -15.77 -1.33 19.57
CA ALA A 138 -17.19 -1.61 19.72
C ALA A 138 -17.43 -2.99 20.34
N LYS A 139 -16.70 -4.02 19.92
CA LYS A 139 -16.77 -5.37 20.47
C LYS A 139 -16.42 -5.41 21.96
N LYS A 140 -15.33 -4.74 22.37
CA LYS A 140 -14.94 -4.62 23.79
C LYS A 140 -16.05 -4.01 24.64
N VAL A 141 -16.77 -3.00 24.11
CA VAL A 141 -17.92 -2.40 24.81
C VAL A 141 -19.11 -3.34 24.86
N MET A 142 -19.40 -4.06 23.78
CA MET A 142 -20.50 -5.04 23.73
C MET A 142 -20.30 -6.15 24.77
N ASP A 143 -19.06 -6.60 24.97
CA ASP A 143 -18.73 -7.69 25.88
C ASP A 143 -18.69 -7.25 27.35
N ASN A 144 -18.29 -5.99 27.64
CA ASN A 144 -17.97 -5.55 29.00
C ASN A 144 -18.89 -4.45 29.55
N ASN A 145 -19.76 -3.83 28.72
CA ASN A 145 -20.58 -2.68 29.12
C ASN A 145 -22.02 -2.79 28.62
N PRO A 146 -22.97 -3.31 29.45
CA PRO A 146 -24.36 -3.48 29.04
C PRO A 146 -25.06 -2.18 28.63
N LYS A 147 -24.67 -1.02 29.21
CA LYS A 147 -25.26 0.29 28.89
C LYS A 147 -24.87 0.78 27.49
N GLY A 148 -23.68 0.45 27.03
CA GLY A 148 -23.18 0.84 25.70
C GLY A 148 -23.47 -0.17 24.60
N LYS A 149 -23.93 -1.38 24.97
CA LYS A 149 -24.07 -2.50 24.04
C LYS A 149 -24.85 -2.15 22.78
N LYS A 150 -26.01 -1.50 22.92
CA LYS A 150 -26.89 -1.16 21.79
C LYS A 150 -26.25 -0.22 20.77
N ASP A 151 -25.51 0.79 21.22
CA ASP A 151 -24.85 1.75 20.30
C ASP A 151 -23.57 1.14 19.70
N ALA A 152 -22.83 0.35 20.49
CA ALA A 152 -21.69 -0.41 20.00
C ALA A 152 -22.09 -1.43 18.92
N GLU A 153 -23.18 -2.18 19.14
CA GLU A 153 -23.73 -3.15 18.18
C GLU A 153 -24.17 -2.50 16.86
N LYS A 154 -24.80 -1.32 16.93
CA LYS A 154 -25.19 -0.57 15.72
C LYS A 154 -23.97 -0.16 14.91
N LEU A 155 -22.94 0.40 15.56
CA LEU A 155 -21.71 0.77 14.90
C LEU A 155 -21.01 -0.46 14.30
N TYR A 156 -20.85 -1.53 15.09
CA TYR A 156 -20.23 -2.77 14.65
C TYR A 156 -20.89 -3.33 13.40
N ASN A 157 -22.23 -3.46 13.42
CA ASN A 157 -22.98 -4.01 12.30
C ASN A 157 -22.90 -3.12 11.05
N ALA A 158 -22.99 -1.79 11.20
CA ALA A 158 -22.85 -0.89 10.06
C ALA A 158 -21.47 -0.96 9.41
N LEU A 159 -20.40 -1.08 10.21
CA LEU A 159 -19.03 -1.25 9.73
C LEU A 159 -18.82 -2.64 9.10
N GLU A 160 -19.45 -3.69 9.66
CA GLU A 160 -19.36 -5.04 9.12
C GLU A 160 -20.02 -5.16 7.73
N GLU A 161 -21.18 -4.54 7.56
CA GLU A 161 -21.84 -4.50 6.25
C GLU A 161 -21.01 -3.71 5.22
N LEU A 162 -20.39 -2.60 5.63
CA LEU A 162 -19.46 -1.89 4.76
C LEU A 162 -18.23 -2.75 4.43
N ARG A 163 -17.64 -3.41 5.42
CA ARG A 163 -16.41 -4.20 5.26
C ARG A 163 -16.57 -5.36 4.27
N LYS A 164 -17.77 -5.95 4.20
CA LYS A 164 -18.09 -7.02 3.23
C LYS A 164 -18.03 -6.54 1.79
N ASP A 165 -18.39 -5.29 1.51
CA ASP A 165 -18.32 -4.70 0.17
C ASP A 165 -16.88 -4.27 -0.19
N LEU A 166 -16.02 -4.08 0.83
CA LEU A 166 -14.63 -3.63 0.62
C LEU A 166 -13.64 -4.76 0.42
N VAL A 167 -13.80 -5.85 1.15
CA VAL A 167 -12.84 -6.97 1.18
C VAL A 167 -13.56 -8.32 1.35
N ILE A 168 -13.02 -9.36 0.77
CA ILE A 168 -13.53 -10.72 1.00
C ILE A 168 -13.34 -11.08 2.47
N THR A 169 -14.44 -11.36 3.16
CA THR A 169 -14.50 -11.70 4.59
C THR A 169 -14.76 -13.19 4.85
N SER A 170 -15.16 -13.95 3.85
CA SER A 170 -15.47 -15.37 3.90
C SER A 170 -14.72 -16.13 2.80
N GLY A 171 -14.79 -17.46 2.81
CA GLY A 171 -14.07 -18.31 1.85
C GLY A 171 -12.66 -18.69 2.30
N ASP A 172 -11.91 -19.28 1.39
CA ASP A 172 -10.51 -19.68 1.57
C ASP A 172 -9.60 -18.96 0.56
N ASN A 173 -8.29 -19.28 0.56
CA ASN A 173 -7.33 -18.67 -0.35
C ASN A 173 -7.36 -19.22 -1.79
N TYR A 174 -8.29 -20.13 -2.10
CA TYR A 174 -8.40 -20.67 -3.45
C TYR A 174 -9.02 -19.64 -4.39
N VAL A 175 -8.51 -19.62 -5.62
CA VAL A 175 -9.02 -18.73 -6.68
C VAL A 175 -10.49 -19.03 -6.92
N ALA A 176 -11.30 -17.98 -6.98
CA ALA A 176 -12.76 -18.05 -7.21
C ALA A 176 -13.57 -18.75 -6.10
N SER A 177 -13.06 -18.84 -4.86
CA SER A 177 -13.83 -19.32 -3.72
C SER A 177 -14.88 -18.31 -3.22
N ALA A 178 -14.76 -17.05 -3.61
CA ALA A 178 -15.71 -15.97 -3.34
C ALA A 178 -15.73 -14.97 -4.49
N GLU A 179 -16.82 -14.22 -4.61
CA GLU A 179 -16.91 -13.09 -5.56
C GLU A 179 -15.89 -12.00 -5.18
N PRO A 180 -15.22 -11.38 -6.18
CA PRO A 180 -14.29 -10.30 -5.94
C PRO A 180 -14.97 -9.05 -5.38
N GLU A 181 -14.50 -8.56 -4.26
CA GLU A 181 -14.92 -7.29 -3.69
C GLU A 181 -14.01 -6.14 -4.16
N LEU A 182 -14.24 -4.93 -3.66
CA LEU A 182 -13.54 -3.73 -4.14
C LEU A 182 -12.00 -3.88 -4.07
N ARG A 183 -11.46 -4.48 -3.00
CA ARG A 183 -10.02 -4.73 -2.84
C ARG A 183 -9.45 -5.59 -3.97
N GLU A 184 -10.13 -6.67 -4.30
CA GLU A 184 -9.71 -7.62 -5.33
C GLU A 184 -9.76 -6.98 -6.71
N LYS A 185 -10.86 -6.31 -7.04
CA LYS A 185 -11.04 -5.58 -8.31
C LYS A 185 -9.96 -4.50 -8.48
N MET A 186 -9.73 -3.71 -7.44
CA MET A 186 -8.74 -2.63 -7.43
C MET A 186 -7.30 -3.18 -7.54
N GLY A 187 -6.98 -4.23 -6.77
CA GLY A 187 -5.68 -4.86 -6.78
C GLY A 187 -5.34 -5.53 -8.11
N GLU A 188 -6.32 -6.14 -8.77
CA GLU A 188 -6.18 -6.74 -10.09
C GLU A 188 -5.92 -5.66 -11.16
N LEU A 189 -6.74 -4.61 -11.20
CA LEU A 189 -6.54 -3.51 -12.15
C LEU A 189 -5.18 -2.84 -11.95
N TYR A 190 -4.80 -2.57 -10.69
CA TYR A 190 -3.50 -2.03 -10.34
C TYR A 190 -2.38 -2.93 -10.87
N SER A 191 -2.42 -4.24 -10.60
CA SER A 191 -1.40 -5.18 -11.09
C SER A 191 -1.31 -5.20 -12.60
N ASN A 192 -2.44 -5.23 -13.29
CA ASN A 192 -2.49 -5.27 -14.75
C ASN A 192 -1.90 -4.00 -15.36
N VAL A 193 -2.21 -2.83 -14.83
CA VAL A 193 -1.67 -1.54 -15.33
C VAL A 193 -0.18 -1.41 -14.97
N ALA A 194 0.23 -1.74 -13.74
CA ALA A 194 1.60 -1.55 -13.28
C ALA A 194 2.61 -2.48 -13.97
N THR A 195 2.19 -3.66 -14.42
CA THR A 195 3.07 -4.66 -15.03
C THR A 195 3.08 -4.65 -16.56
N THR A 196 2.10 -4.01 -17.20
CA THR A 196 2.08 -3.94 -18.66
C THR A 196 3.27 -3.18 -19.23
N TYR A 197 3.75 -3.61 -20.41
CA TYR A 197 4.76 -2.92 -21.21
C TYR A 197 4.15 -2.15 -22.39
N ASP A 198 2.84 -2.18 -22.50
CA ASP A 198 2.07 -1.54 -23.55
C ASP A 198 1.35 -0.29 -23.00
N ARG A 199 0.66 0.43 -23.88
CA ARG A 199 -0.18 1.57 -23.51
C ARG A 199 -1.36 1.15 -22.63
N VAL A 200 -1.90 2.10 -21.90
CA VAL A 200 -3.15 1.92 -21.16
C VAL A 200 -4.28 1.68 -22.16
N SER A 201 -4.95 0.53 -22.06
CA SER A 201 -6.06 0.17 -22.95
C SER A 201 -7.35 0.90 -22.59
N GLY A 202 -8.30 0.95 -23.55
CA GLY A 202 -9.66 1.46 -23.26
C GLY A 202 -10.36 0.68 -22.14
N ALA A 203 -10.12 -0.63 -22.03
CA ALA A 203 -10.65 -1.46 -20.96
C ALA A 203 -10.06 -1.07 -19.59
N HIS A 204 -8.75 -0.76 -19.51
CA HIS A 204 -8.15 -0.27 -18.26
C HIS A 204 -8.81 1.04 -17.81
N LYS A 205 -9.05 1.98 -18.73
CA LYS A 205 -9.69 3.28 -18.42
C LYS A 205 -11.12 3.10 -17.94
N GLN A 206 -11.90 2.29 -18.61
CA GLN A 206 -13.29 2.01 -18.25
C GLN A 206 -13.39 1.31 -16.89
N ASN A 207 -12.54 0.31 -16.63
CA ASN A 207 -12.49 -0.36 -15.32
C ASN A 207 -12.04 0.61 -14.22
N PHE A 208 -11.11 1.51 -14.51
CA PHE A 208 -10.69 2.52 -13.56
C PHE A 208 -11.84 3.47 -13.17
N GLU A 209 -12.64 3.92 -14.13
CA GLU A 209 -13.82 4.76 -13.86
C GLU A 209 -14.81 4.02 -12.95
N LEU A 210 -15.18 2.79 -13.29
CA LEU A 210 -16.11 1.98 -12.48
C LEU A 210 -15.60 1.74 -11.06
N ILE A 211 -14.34 1.35 -10.90
CA ILE A 211 -13.72 1.08 -9.59
C ILE A 211 -13.59 2.38 -8.78
N SER A 212 -13.27 3.49 -9.43
CA SER A 212 -13.17 4.80 -8.77
C SER A 212 -14.52 5.26 -8.23
N ASP A 213 -15.58 5.08 -9.01
CA ASP A 213 -16.94 5.43 -8.58
C ASP A 213 -17.39 4.55 -7.41
N GLU A 214 -17.13 3.24 -7.48
CA GLU A 214 -17.42 2.29 -6.38
C GLU A 214 -16.62 2.68 -5.12
N PHE A 215 -15.33 2.96 -5.23
CA PHE A 215 -14.49 3.39 -4.12
C PHE A 215 -14.98 4.70 -3.47
N ASN A 216 -15.30 5.70 -4.27
CA ASN A 216 -15.80 6.98 -3.77
C ASN A 216 -17.16 6.84 -3.06
N LYS A 217 -18.03 5.98 -3.57
CA LYS A 217 -19.31 5.64 -2.94
C LYS A 217 -19.09 5.02 -1.56
N GLU A 218 -18.23 4.00 -1.46
CA GLU A 218 -17.98 3.31 -0.19
C GLU A 218 -17.21 4.20 0.80
N LYS A 219 -16.29 5.04 0.33
CA LYS A 219 -15.62 6.06 1.16
C LYS A 219 -16.62 7.04 1.76
N LYS A 220 -17.59 7.51 0.98
CA LYS A 220 -18.67 8.36 1.48
C LYS A 220 -19.54 7.63 2.52
N ARG A 221 -19.89 6.37 2.26
CA ARG A 221 -20.65 5.54 3.20
C ARG A 221 -19.91 5.38 4.54
N PHE A 222 -18.58 5.19 4.50
CA PHE A 222 -17.74 5.15 5.69
C PHE A 222 -17.78 6.45 6.49
N GLU A 223 -17.63 7.60 5.81
CA GLU A 223 -17.75 8.91 6.47
C GLU A 223 -19.14 9.14 7.09
N ASP A 224 -20.21 8.71 6.44
CA ASP A 224 -21.56 8.78 6.97
C ASP A 224 -21.71 7.93 8.24
N ILE A 225 -21.17 6.71 8.27
CA ILE A 225 -21.15 5.83 9.46
C ILE A 225 -20.35 6.49 10.59
N LYS A 226 -19.15 7.02 10.31
CA LYS A 226 -18.34 7.74 11.31
C LYS A 226 -19.08 8.93 11.90
N ASN A 227 -19.77 9.69 11.05
CA ASN A 227 -20.48 10.90 11.47
C ASN A 227 -21.78 10.62 12.24
N LYS A 228 -22.38 9.46 12.08
CA LYS A 228 -23.65 9.10 12.72
C LYS A 228 -23.45 8.11 13.88
N GLU A 229 -23.17 6.86 13.57
CA GLU A 229 -23.00 5.79 14.57
C GLU A 229 -21.69 5.99 15.34
N GLY A 230 -20.60 6.32 14.65
CA GLY A 230 -19.28 6.57 15.25
C GLY A 230 -19.29 7.71 16.26
N LYS A 231 -19.88 8.87 15.93
CA LYS A 231 -19.99 9.99 16.87
C LYS A 231 -20.78 9.63 18.13
N LYS A 232 -21.87 8.88 18.00
CA LYS A 232 -22.65 8.42 19.16
C LYS A 232 -21.82 7.50 20.04
N PHE A 233 -21.15 6.55 19.44
CA PHE A 233 -20.28 5.62 20.15
C PHE A 233 -19.12 6.33 20.85
N MET A 234 -18.42 7.24 20.17
CA MET A 234 -17.33 8.02 20.78
C MET A 234 -17.81 8.90 21.95
N SER A 235 -19.01 9.51 21.83
CA SER A 235 -19.62 10.26 22.92
C SER A 235 -19.98 9.36 24.12
N PHE A 236 -20.41 8.12 23.86
CA PHE A 236 -20.64 7.15 24.92
C PHE A 236 -19.33 6.77 25.64
N LEU A 237 -18.24 6.50 24.91
CA LEU A 237 -16.94 6.20 25.50
C LEU A 237 -16.47 7.34 26.43
N GLU A 238 -16.55 8.57 25.94
CA GLU A 238 -16.13 9.76 26.68
C GLU A 238 -16.94 9.95 27.98
N LYS A 239 -18.27 9.86 27.91
CA LYS A 239 -19.17 9.99 29.08
C LYS A 239 -18.95 8.91 30.15
N ASN A 240 -18.41 7.77 29.77
CA ASN A 240 -18.20 6.64 30.69
C ASN A 240 -16.70 6.43 31.02
N ASN A 241 -15.83 7.37 30.66
CA ASN A 241 -14.37 7.28 30.86
C ASN A 241 -13.75 5.99 30.31
N ILE A 242 -14.26 5.51 29.17
CA ILE A 242 -13.72 4.35 28.45
C ILE A 242 -12.71 4.88 27.43
N PRO A 243 -11.50 4.30 27.34
CA PRO A 243 -10.52 4.72 26.36
C PRO A 243 -11.06 4.64 24.93
N LYS A 244 -10.82 5.69 24.14
CA LYS A 244 -11.11 5.71 22.69
C LYS A 244 -10.07 4.84 21.96
N PRO A 245 -10.43 4.27 20.80
CA PRO A 245 -9.43 3.58 19.96
C PRO A 245 -8.34 4.57 19.54
N GLU A 246 -7.09 4.15 19.65
CA GLU A 246 -5.92 4.90 19.22
C GLU A 246 -5.64 4.56 17.75
N LEU A 247 -6.04 5.45 16.85
CA LEU A 247 -5.77 5.29 15.43
C LEU A 247 -4.40 5.89 15.08
N GLN A 248 -3.58 5.13 14.38
CA GLN A 248 -2.36 5.67 13.76
C GLN A 248 -2.74 6.69 12.69
N SER A 249 -1.87 7.68 12.45
CA SER A 249 -2.01 8.51 11.25
C SER A 249 -1.86 7.65 9.99
N LYS A 250 -2.44 8.09 8.86
CA LYS A 250 -2.27 7.38 7.60
C LYS A 250 -0.79 7.24 7.23
N GLU A 251 -0.01 8.29 7.47
CA GLU A 251 1.44 8.29 7.21
C GLU A 251 2.16 7.21 8.04
N ASP A 252 1.87 7.10 9.34
CA ASP A 252 2.49 6.09 10.20
C ASP A 252 2.02 4.68 9.84
N PHE A 253 0.72 4.52 9.53
CA PHE A 253 0.19 3.25 9.07
C PHE A 253 0.86 2.77 7.78
N LEU A 254 1.16 3.66 6.84
CA LEU A 254 1.79 3.34 5.55
C LEU A 254 3.31 3.17 5.62
N LYS A 255 3.97 3.57 6.73
CA LYS A 255 5.40 3.29 6.90
C LYS A 255 5.66 1.79 6.82
N LYS A 256 6.61 1.43 5.97
CA LYS A 256 7.06 0.05 5.77
C LYS A 256 8.34 -0.13 6.58
N ASP A 257 8.39 -1.19 7.36
CA ASP A 257 9.56 -1.59 8.14
C ASP A 257 10.78 -1.93 7.28
#